data_9f4d147136000efa564077f29bb8f358
#
_entry.id   9f4d147136000efa564077f29bb8f358
#
_cell.length_a   1.000
_cell.length_b   1.000
_cell.length_c   1.000
_cell.angle_alpha   90.00
_cell.angle_beta   90.00
_cell.angle_gamma   90.00
#
_symmetry.space_group_name_H-M   'P 1'
#
loop_
_entity.id
_entity.type
_entity.pdbx_description
1 polymer ?
#
loop_
_entity_poly.entity_id
_entity_poly.type
_entity_poly.pdbx_seq_one_letter_code
_entity_poly.pdbx_strand_id
1 'polypeptide(L)'
;MSGIRKRSRVSSGITRRHLLGGAAVAAGAAVFRPATPFISNAEAAETTLRLLMWQPYAMKDAIAAFEKDTGARFSPTFFDGNSEAFNKMKVGGTKDFDLVQADGFWPRLYFKQGLTQGVDYGKIPNTANVFPEFLPSSFKLLATEDGATNVAAPNCWGGYGITVNTSKVAAEDIGSIGLLLNEKYAGKLSTNSRFEENIALMGILAASNLGTINGERPDGKPFNPYNLTDAELEETKKLLIAQKKLLMTRYQDYDALDRLMRGGAIWAAPEFAETYRHLTVMRKEGKLDFDVQHVLKPKEGGLGWVDTWMISSGSDSERVELAHKWINQFLTKENFAEVVRSTGYGGTVDVRELLKPEEIELYFQEKSSDAAQLHMFDQPSSPEKWERIWSDVEAS
;
A
#
# COMPACT_ATOMS: atom_id res chain seq x y z
N MET A 1 -1.09 63.71 3.68
CA MET A 1 -0.75 64.15 2.34
C MET A 1 -0.48 62.86 1.57
N SER A 2 -1.49 62.45 0.83
CA SER A 2 -1.65 62.49 -0.63
C SER A 2 -0.77 61.48 -1.32
N GLY A 3 -1.22 60.55 -2.13
CA GLY A 3 -2.44 60.44 -2.93
C GLY A 3 -2.60 59.08 -3.55
N ILE A 4 -3.85 58.74 -3.65
CA ILE A 4 -4.40 57.55 -4.32
C ILE A 4 -4.32 57.78 -5.85
N ARG A 5 -3.84 56.77 -6.61
CA ARG A 5 -4.12 56.69 -8.05
C ARG A 5 -4.86 55.38 -8.37
N LYS A 6 -6.16 55.57 -8.65
CA LYS A 6 -7.03 54.61 -9.36
C LYS A 6 -6.53 54.42 -10.79
N ARG A 7 -6.46 53.22 -11.30
CA ARG A 7 -6.49 52.93 -12.72
C ARG A 7 -7.70 52.07 -13.05
N SER A 8 -8.47 52.61 -13.98
CA SER A 8 -9.72 52.16 -14.55
C SER A 8 -9.58 50.89 -15.38
N ARG A 9 -10.55 49.99 -15.23
CA ARG A 9 -10.82 48.88 -16.13
C ARG A 9 -11.45 49.44 -17.43
N VAL A 10 -10.92 49.00 -18.58
CA VAL A 10 -11.61 49.12 -19.88
C VAL A 10 -12.03 47.70 -20.25
N SER A 11 -13.34 47.47 -20.29
CA SER A 11 -13.98 46.31 -20.86
C SER A 11 -14.23 46.56 -22.34
N SER A 12 -13.71 45.72 -23.25
CA SER A 12 -14.13 45.67 -24.63
C SER A 12 -14.93 44.38 -24.85
N GLY A 13 -16.26 44.55 -24.87
CA GLY A 13 -17.17 43.50 -25.31
C GLY A 13 -17.17 43.41 -26.83
N ILE A 14 -17.03 42.20 -27.36
CA ILE A 14 -17.27 41.92 -28.78
C ILE A 14 -18.68 41.32 -28.88
N THR A 15 -19.59 42.10 -29.48
CA THR A 15 -20.96 41.72 -29.78
C THR A 15 -21.04 40.87 -31.05
N ARG A 16 -21.85 39.81 -30.96
CA ARG A 16 -22.29 38.97 -32.09
C ARG A 16 -23.25 39.75 -33.00
N ARG A 17 -22.73 40.30 -34.08
CA ARG A 17 -23.52 40.71 -35.27
C ARG A 17 -22.53 41.16 -36.32
N HIS A 18 -22.30 40.27 -37.32
CA HIS A 18 -21.97 40.63 -38.73
C HIS A 18 -21.48 39.35 -39.43
N LEU A 19 -22.40 38.60 -39.96
CA LEU A 19 -22.18 37.59 -41.02
C LEU A 19 -23.52 37.29 -41.69
N LEU A 20 -23.95 38.18 -42.52
CA LEU A 20 -24.96 37.92 -43.58
C LEU A 20 -24.73 38.93 -44.71
N GLY A 21 -24.37 38.42 -45.87
CA GLY A 21 -24.39 39.19 -47.11
C GLY A 21 -23.33 38.78 -48.13
N GLY A 22 -23.75 38.10 -49.19
CA GLY A 22 -22.91 37.96 -50.38
C GLY A 22 -23.09 36.64 -51.14
N ALA A 23 -24.25 36.46 -51.78
CA ALA A 23 -24.44 35.46 -52.83
C ALA A 23 -23.92 36.01 -54.16
N ALA A 24 -23.00 35.29 -54.81
CA ALA A 24 -22.70 35.50 -56.26
C ALA A 24 -22.62 34.11 -56.92
N VAL A 25 -23.53 33.91 -57.86
CA VAL A 25 -23.68 32.72 -58.73
C VAL A 25 -22.59 32.80 -59.81
N ALA A 26 -21.79 31.75 -59.93
CA ALA A 26 -20.99 31.45 -61.11
C ALA A 26 -21.19 29.97 -61.49
N ALA A 27 -21.92 29.77 -62.61
CA ALA A 27 -22.08 28.45 -63.21
C ALA A 27 -20.78 28.04 -63.90
N GLY A 28 -20.19 26.94 -63.51
CA GLY A 28 -19.02 26.31 -64.10
C GLY A 28 -19.17 24.78 -64.13
N ALA A 29 -19.00 24.19 -65.32
CA ALA A 29 -19.25 22.80 -65.68
C ALA A 29 -18.69 21.77 -64.69
N ALA A 30 -19.54 20.90 -64.21
CA ALA A 30 -19.22 19.76 -63.34
C ALA A 30 -18.57 18.65 -64.20
N VAL A 31 -17.26 18.45 -64.01
CA VAL A 31 -16.61 17.20 -64.43
C VAL A 31 -16.84 16.21 -63.27
N PHE A 32 -17.70 15.19 -63.54
CA PHE A 32 -17.88 14.07 -62.63
C PHE A 32 -16.57 13.27 -62.56
N ARG A 33 -15.80 13.45 -61.44
CA ARG A 33 -14.79 12.48 -61.02
C ARG A 33 -15.50 11.52 -60.05
N PRO A 34 -15.36 10.19 -60.21
CA PRO A 34 -15.89 9.26 -59.22
C PRO A 34 -15.16 9.51 -57.89
N ALA A 35 -15.93 9.83 -56.85
CA ALA A 35 -15.44 9.91 -55.50
C ALA A 35 -14.94 8.53 -55.10
N THR A 36 -13.61 8.33 -55.03
CA THR A 36 -13.06 7.25 -54.26
C THR A 36 -13.57 7.38 -52.85
N PRO A 37 -14.10 6.29 -52.25
CA PRO A 37 -14.49 6.35 -50.84
C PRO A 37 -13.21 6.64 -50.07
N PHE A 38 -13.13 7.80 -49.44
CA PHE A 38 -12.21 8.02 -48.31
C PHE A 38 -12.59 7.01 -47.25
N ILE A 39 -11.90 5.85 -47.24
CA ILE A 39 -11.80 5.04 -46.07
C ILE A 39 -10.99 5.90 -45.10
N SER A 40 -11.68 6.70 -44.28
CA SER A 40 -11.07 7.20 -43.06
C SER A 40 -10.68 5.92 -42.31
N ASN A 41 -9.39 5.64 -42.22
CA ASN A 41 -8.91 4.84 -41.12
C ASN A 41 -9.38 5.61 -39.86
N ALA A 42 -10.54 5.25 -39.34
CA ALA A 42 -10.85 5.55 -37.96
C ALA A 42 -9.71 4.85 -37.21
N GLU A 43 -8.71 5.60 -36.76
CA GLU A 43 -7.81 5.12 -35.72
C GLU A 43 -8.76 4.60 -34.65
N ALA A 44 -8.75 3.29 -34.44
CA ALA A 44 -9.50 2.66 -33.36
C ALA A 44 -9.12 3.44 -32.10
N ALA A 45 -10.08 4.01 -31.41
CA ALA A 45 -9.81 4.78 -30.21
C ALA A 45 -8.94 3.90 -29.30
N GLU A 46 -7.73 4.37 -29.02
CA GLU A 46 -6.74 3.64 -28.24
C GLU A 46 -7.35 3.27 -26.89
N THR A 47 -7.46 1.97 -26.63
CA THR A 47 -8.06 1.50 -25.38
C THR A 47 -7.17 1.91 -24.22
N THR A 48 -7.76 2.50 -23.18
CA THR A 48 -7.03 2.95 -22.00
C THR A 48 -7.34 2.02 -20.82
N LEU A 49 -6.31 1.44 -20.20
CA LEU A 49 -6.37 0.78 -18.90
C LEU A 49 -6.19 1.85 -17.80
N ARG A 50 -7.20 2.04 -16.98
CA ARG A 50 -7.27 3.08 -15.94
C ARG A 50 -7.05 2.43 -14.57
N LEU A 51 -6.09 2.96 -13.80
CA LEU A 51 -5.68 2.37 -12.54
C LEU A 51 -5.88 3.33 -11.38
N LEU A 52 -6.29 2.80 -10.24
CA LEU A 52 -6.26 3.45 -8.94
C LEU A 52 -5.23 2.72 -8.08
N MET A 53 -4.06 3.34 -7.83
CA MET A 53 -2.89 2.63 -7.32
C MET A 53 -1.99 3.50 -6.46
N TRP A 54 -1.12 2.89 -5.65
CA TRP A 54 -0.03 3.60 -5.00
C TRP A 54 1.05 3.99 -5.99
N GLN A 55 1.56 5.21 -5.84
CA GLN A 55 2.53 5.81 -6.74
C GLN A 55 3.84 5.00 -6.91
N PRO A 56 4.42 4.34 -5.89
CA PRO A 56 5.67 3.59 -6.06
C PRO A 56 5.60 2.40 -7.04
N TYR A 57 4.39 1.91 -7.35
CA TYR A 57 4.21 0.81 -8.32
C TYR A 57 4.04 1.26 -9.78
N ALA A 58 4.07 2.56 -10.05
CA ALA A 58 4.00 3.12 -11.40
C ALA A 58 5.40 3.11 -12.09
N MET A 59 5.91 1.92 -12.36
CA MET A 59 7.24 1.74 -12.97
C MET A 59 7.21 2.10 -14.45
N LYS A 60 8.03 3.08 -14.84
CA LYS A 60 8.01 3.66 -16.20
C LYS A 60 8.32 2.64 -17.28
N ASP A 61 9.31 1.78 -17.07
CA ASP A 61 9.76 0.83 -18.08
C ASP A 61 8.74 -0.30 -18.26
N ALA A 62 8.14 -0.79 -17.16
CA ALA A 62 7.06 -1.77 -17.21
C ALA A 62 5.80 -1.22 -17.90
N ILE A 63 5.45 0.05 -17.64
CA ILE A 63 4.33 0.72 -18.29
C ILE A 63 4.60 0.86 -19.79
N ALA A 64 5.78 1.36 -20.20
CA ALA A 64 6.14 1.53 -21.60
C ALA A 64 6.16 0.18 -22.35
N ALA A 65 6.63 -0.89 -21.71
CA ALA A 65 6.60 -2.23 -22.28
C ALA A 65 5.16 -2.73 -22.46
N PHE A 66 4.29 -2.51 -21.48
CA PHE A 66 2.87 -2.87 -21.56
C PHE A 66 2.13 -2.15 -22.69
N GLU A 67 2.31 -0.83 -22.79
CA GLU A 67 1.71 -0.01 -23.84
C GLU A 67 2.17 -0.46 -25.24
N LYS A 68 3.47 -0.74 -25.38
CA LYS A 68 4.05 -1.24 -26.63
C LYS A 68 3.49 -2.61 -27.04
N ASP A 69 3.34 -3.53 -26.07
CA ASP A 69 2.91 -4.92 -26.32
C ASP A 69 1.41 -5.00 -26.62
N THR A 70 0.62 -4.19 -25.92
CA THR A 70 -0.84 -4.25 -26.00
C THR A 70 -1.46 -3.23 -26.94
N GLY A 71 -0.76 -2.16 -27.28
CA GLY A 71 -1.32 -0.98 -27.97
C GLY A 71 -2.30 -0.18 -27.14
N ALA A 72 -2.46 -0.49 -25.85
CA ALA A 72 -3.33 0.22 -24.93
C ALA A 72 -2.54 1.30 -24.18
N ARG A 73 -3.21 2.39 -23.76
CA ARG A 73 -2.63 3.38 -22.85
C ARG A 73 -2.77 2.95 -21.40
N PHE A 74 -1.78 3.27 -20.59
CA PHE A 74 -1.79 3.08 -19.15
C PHE A 74 -2.06 4.42 -18.44
N SER A 75 -3.14 4.52 -17.67
CA SER A 75 -3.55 5.77 -17.01
C SER A 75 -3.65 5.60 -15.50
N PRO A 76 -2.59 5.89 -14.73
CA PRO A 76 -2.61 5.77 -13.27
C PRO A 76 -3.25 6.99 -12.61
N THR A 77 -4.04 6.74 -11.59
CA THR A 77 -4.48 7.70 -10.58
C THR A 77 -3.96 7.23 -9.23
N PHE A 78 -3.36 8.13 -8.48
CA PHE A 78 -2.74 7.79 -7.20
C PHE A 78 -3.67 8.12 -6.03
N PHE A 79 -3.48 7.41 -4.92
CA PHE A 79 -4.15 7.64 -3.65
C PHE A 79 -3.14 7.48 -2.49
N ASP A 80 -3.48 8.05 -1.34
CA ASP A 80 -2.62 8.03 -0.15
C ASP A 80 -3.00 6.94 0.86
N GLY A 81 -4.18 6.32 0.71
CA GLY A 81 -4.62 5.26 1.63
C GLY A 81 -5.84 4.49 1.16
N ASN A 82 -6.01 3.27 1.72
CA ASN A 82 -7.08 2.35 1.35
C ASN A 82 -8.49 2.94 1.50
N SER A 83 -8.75 3.71 2.57
CA SER A 83 -10.06 4.33 2.79
C SER A 83 -10.41 5.35 1.71
N GLU A 84 -9.43 6.11 1.22
CA GLU A 84 -9.62 7.03 0.10
C GLU A 84 -9.97 6.27 -1.17
N ALA A 85 -9.16 5.26 -1.52
CA ALA A 85 -9.38 4.44 -2.70
C ALA A 85 -10.77 3.75 -2.66
N PHE A 86 -11.12 3.18 -1.51
CA PHE A 86 -12.42 2.54 -1.31
C PHE A 86 -13.60 3.51 -1.50
N ASN A 87 -13.50 4.71 -0.93
CA ASN A 87 -14.54 5.73 -1.07
C ASN A 87 -14.66 6.21 -2.53
N LYS A 88 -13.55 6.39 -3.26
CA LYS A 88 -13.56 6.71 -4.69
C LYS A 88 -14.29 5.63 -5.48
N MET A 89 -14.02 4.36 -5.22
CA MET A 89 -14.71 3.24 -5.90
C MET A 89 -16.20 3.22 -5.58
N LYS A 90 -16.60 3.49 -4.34
CA LYS A 90 -18.03 3.51 -3.94
C LYS A 90 -18.86 4.61 -4.60
N VAL A 91 -18.27 5.78 -4.86
CA VAL A 91 -19.01 6.92 -5.43
C VAL A 91 -19.00 6.95 -6.97
N GLY A 92 -18.75 5.82 -7.61
CA GLY A 92 -18.80 5.65 -9.06
C GLY A 92 -17.49 5.23 -9.71
N GLY A 93 -16.42 5.09 -8.94
CA GLY A 93 -15.08 4.73 -9.43
C GLY A 93 -15.02 3.41 -10.19
N THR A 94 -15.99 2.51 -10.04
CA THR A 94 -16.09 1.29 -10.86
C THR A 94 -16.24 1.57 -12.36
N LYS A 95 -16.71 2.77 -12.74
CA LYS A 95 -16.80 3.22 -14.14
C LYS A 95 -15.54 3.97 -14.59
N ASP A 96 -14.75 4.46 -13.62
CA ASP A 96 -13.60 5.33 -13.87
C ASP A 96 -12.29 4.55 -13.84
N PHE A 97 -12.23 3.42 -13.12
CA PHE A 97 -11.04 2.59 -12.94
C PHE A 97 -11.30 1.14 -13.35
N ASP A 98 -10.26 0.50 -13.89
CA ASP A 98 -10.29 -0.89 -14.35
C ASP A 98 -9.50 -1.81 -13.41
N LEU A 99 -8.39 -1.30 -12.86
CA LEU A 99 -7.61 -1.93 -11.80
C LEU A 99 -7.55 -1.05 -10.57
N VAL A 100 -7.60 -1.67 -9.39
CA VAL A 100 -7.43 -0.98 -8.12
C VAL A 100 -6.50 -1.78 -7.21
N GLN A 101 -5.66 -1.08 -6.44
CA GLN A 101 -4.83 -1.66 -5.40
C GLN A 101 -5.46 -1.48 -4.03
N ALA A 102 -5.23 -2.44 -3.15
CA ALA A 102 -5.47 -2.36 -1.72
C ALA A 102 -4.68 -3.47 -1.01
N ASP A 103 -4.56 -3.39 0.32
CA ASP A 103 -3.89 -4.37 1.14
C ASP A 103 -4.83 -5.12 2.11
N GLY A 104 -4.29 -6.09 2.82
CA GLY A 104 -4.92 -6.75 3.96
C GLY A 104 -6.31 -7.34 3.63
N PHE A 105 -7.31 -6.94 4.39
CA PHE A 105 -8.71 -7.41 4.27
C PHE A 105 -9.49 -6.71 3.16
N TRP A 106 -9.03 -5.57 2.65
CA TRP A 106 -9.77 -4.74 1.71
C TRP A 106 -10.25 -5.48 0.46
N PRO A 107 -9.46 -6.38 -0.18
CA PRO A 107 -9.93 -7.08 -1.37
C PRO A 107 -11.26 -7.82 -1.17
N ARG A 108 -11.44 -8.49 -0.04
CA ARG A 108 -12.71 -9.15 0.29
C ARG A 108 -13.84 -8.15 0.49
N LEU A 109 -13.55 -7.01 1.12
CA LEU A 109 -14.55 -5.96 1.32
C LEU A 109 -14.99 -5.35 -0.01
N TYR A 110 -14.06 -5.04 -0.92
CA TYR A 110 -14.39 -4.54 -2.26
C TYR A 110 -15.26 -5.52 -3.02
N PHE A 111 -14.90 -6.80 -3.01
CA PHE A 111 -15.68 -7.85 -3.68
C PHE A 111 -17.09 -8.00 -3.08
N LYS A 112 -17.20 -8.06 -1.75
CA LYS A 112 -18.48 -8.14 -1.03
C LYS A 112 -19.40 -6.96 -1.30
N GLN A 113 -18.85 -5.78 -1.55
CA GLN A 113 -19.58 -4.57 -1.93
C GLN A 113 -19.89 -4.48 -3.43
N GLY A 114 -19.51 -5.46 -4.23
CA GLY A 114 -19.71 -5.47 -5.69
C GLY A 114 -18.87 -4.43 -6.45
N LEU A 115 -17.80 -3.92 -5.84
CA LEU A 115 -16.92 -2.92 -6.46
C LEU A 115 -15.85 -3.56 -7.36
N THR A 116 -15.51 -4.82 -7.09
CA THR A 116 -14.55 -5.61 -7.87
C THR A 116 -15.15 -6.94 -8.27
N GLN A 117 -14.54 -7.59 -9.26
CA GLN A 117 -14.91 -8.91 -9.75
C GLN A 117 -13.79 -9.92 -9.48
N GLY A 118 -14.03 -11.19 -9.81
CA GLY A 118 -13.05 -12.25 -9.66
C GLY A 118 -11.83 -12.06 -10.56
N VAL A 119 -10.68 -12.52 -10.07
CA VAL A 119 -9.41 -12.58 -10.82
C VAL A 119 -9.20 -14.01 -11.31
N ASP A 120 -9.08 -14.18 -12.63
CA ASP A 120 -8.84 -15.46 -13.26
C ASP A 120 -7.33 -15.77 -13.31
N TYR A 121 -6.86 -16.59 -12.39
CA TYR A 121 -5.44 -17.00 -12.32
C TYR A 121 -5.02 -17.82 -13.55
N GLY A 122 -5.95 -18.44 -14.29
CA GLY A 122 -5.65 -19.09 -15.55
C GLY A 122 -5.14 -18.14 -16.65
N LYS A 123 -5.44 -16.84 -16.51
CA LYS A 123 -4.97 -15.76 -17.39
C LYS A 123 -3.68 -15.10 -16.91
N ILE A 124 -3.13 -15.56 -15.80
CA ILE A 124 -1.93 -14.98 -15.14
C ILE A 124 -0.87 -16.10 -14.95
N PRO A 125 -0.29 -16.65 -16.01
CA PRO A 125 0.68 -17.76 -15.92
C PRO A 125 1.90 -17.41 -15.05
N ASN A 126 2.28 -16.13 -14.93
CA ASN A 126 3.39 -15.70 -14.07
C ASN A 126 3.11 -15.82 -12.57
N THR A 127 1.91 -16.23 -12.15
CA THR A 127 1.66 -16.70 -10.78
C THR A 127 2.54 -17.90 -10.40
N ALA A 128 3.08 -18.62 -11.38
CA ALA A 128 4.11 -19.65 -11.15
C ALA A 128 5.41 -19.11 -10.54
N ASN A 129 5.67 -17.81 -10.64
CA ASN A 129 6.83 -17.14 -10.02
C ASN A 129 6.56 -16.71 -8.58
N VAL A 130 5.29 -16.73 -8.14
CA VAL A 130 4.88 -16.29 -6.81
C VAL A 130 5.23 -17.36 -5.78
N PHE A 131 5.77 -16.94 -4.64
CA PHE A 131 5.99 -17.86 -3.52
C PHE A 131 4.68 -18.52 -3.09
N PRO A 132 4.66 -19.84 -2.81
CA PRO A 132 3.44 -20.59 -2.50
C PRO A 132 2.60 -19.99 -1.36
N GLU A 133 3.25 -19.38 -0.37
CA GLU A 133 2.59 -18.73 0.77
C GLU A 133 1.73 -17.53 0.41
N PHE A 134 1.95 -16.90 -0.76
CA PHE A 134 1.16 -15.78 -1.26
C PHE A 134 0.15 -16.16 -2.35
N LEU A 135 -0.04 -17.44 -2.63
CA LEU A 135 -1.11 -17.89 -3.52
C LEU A 135 -2.43 -18.07 -2.76
N PRO A 136 -3.60 -17.98 -3.40
CA PRO A 136 -4.90 -18.09 -2.73
C PRO A 136 -5.11 -19.42 -1.95
N SER A 137 -4.41 -20.47 -2.35
CA SER A 137 -4.40 -21.75 -1.62
C SER A 137 -3.86 -21.63 -0.18
N SER A 138 -2.89 -20.76 0.02
CA SER A 138 -2.23 -20.51 1.31
C SER A 138 -2.66 -19.18 1.92
N PHE A 139 -2.63 -18.09 1.15
CA PHE A 139 -3.01 -16.76 1.59
C PHE A 139 -4.50 -16.50 1.34
N LYS A 140 -5.31 -16.86 2.31
CA LYS A 140 -6.78 -16.89 2.18
C LYS A 140 -7.42 -15.53 1.91
N LEU A 141 -6.76 -14.40 2.22
CA LEU A 141 -7.28 -13.06 1.96
C LEU A 141 -7.41 -12.74 0.46
N LEU A 142 -6.73 -13.48 -0.43
CA LEU A 142 -6.86 -13.34 -1.88
C LEU A 142 -8.10 -14.01 -2.47
N ALA A 143 -8.88 -14.72 -1.66
CA ALA A 143 -10.11 -15.40 -2.11
C ALA A 143 -11.28 -15.05 -1.20
N THR A 144 -12.50 -15.32 -1.66
CA THR A 144 -13.70 -15.29 -0.82
C THR A 144 -13.58 -16.22 0.38
N GLU A 145 -14.40 -16.02 1.41
CA GLU A 145 -14.31 -16.83 2.65
C GLU A 145 -14.50 -18.33 2.40
N ASP A 146 -15.34 -18.69 1.43
CA ASP A 146 -15.57 -20.06 0.97
C ASP A 146 -14.50 -20.59 0.02
N GLY A 147 -13.54 -19.71 -0.39
CA GLY A 147 -12.48 -20.05 -1.33
C GLY A 147 -12.94 -20.24 -2.79
N ALA A 148 -14.21 -19.96 -3.10
CA ALA A 148 -14.78 -20.24 -4.43
C ALA A 148 -14.28 -19.26 -5.51
N THR A 149 -13.93 -18.03 -5.14
CA THR A 149 -13.51 -16.98 -6.08
C THR A 149 -12.24 -16.29 -5.58
N ASN A 150 -11.24 -16.19 -6.44
CA ASN A 150 -10.08 -15.35 -6.18
C ASN A 150 -10.49 -13.88 -6.40
N VAL A 151 -10.31 -13.05 -5.39
CA VAL A 151 -10.76 -11.66 -5.39
C VAL A 151 -9.64 -10.67 -5.70
N ALA A 152 -8.39 -11.12 -5.63
CA ALA A 152 -7.20 -10.30 -5.89
C ALA A 152 -6.01 -11.15 -6.31
N ALA A 153 -5.01 -10.53 -6.91
CA ALA A 153 -3.67 -11.08 -7.14
C ALA A 153 -2.64 -10.39 -6.24
N PRO A 154 -1.62 -11.11 -5.73
CA PRO A 154 -0.63 -10.54 -4.81
C PRO A 154 0.32 -9.58 -5.52
N ASN A 155 0.84 -8.60 -4.74
CA ASN A 155 1.87 -7.67 -5.13
C ASN A 155 3.04 -7.76 -4.13
N CYS A 156 3.43 -6.69 -3.47
CA CYS A 156 4.45 -6.70 -2.42
C CYS A 156 3.86 -7.02 -1.05
N TRP A 157 4.74 -7.35 -0.12
CA TRP A 157 4.41 -7.53 1.28
C TRP A 157 5.39 -6.80 2.19
N GLY A 158 5.02 -6.58 3.41
CA GLY A 158 5.88 -6.03 4.45
C GLY A 158 5.35 -6.30 5.84
N GLY A 159 6.12 -5.89 6.83
CA GLY A 159 5.73 -6.01 8.22
C GLY A 159 5.94 -4.70 8.97
N TYR A 160 5.15 -4.51 10.02
CA TYR A 160 5.35 -3.49 11.02
C TYR A 160 6.16 -4.08 12.15
N GLY A 161 7.47 -4.01 12.02
CA GLY A 161 8.46 -4.56 12.94
C GLY A 161 9.10 -3.49 13.81
N ILE A 162 10.14 -3.85 14.56
CA ILE A 162 10.85 -2.93 15.46
C ILE A 162 12.27 -2.73 14.96
N THR A 163 12.60 -1.50 14.58
CA THR A 163 13.97 -1.11 14.23
C THR A 163 14.72 -0.64 15.47
N VAL A 164 15.92 -1.19 15.67
CA VAL A 164 16.75 -0.95 16.85
C VAL A 164 18.17 -0.55 16.46
N ASN A 165 18.77 0.37 17.22
CA ASN A 165 20.21 0.65 17.22
C ASN A 165 20.89 -0.42 18.07
N THR A 166 21.60 -1.36 17.44
CA THR A 166 22.23 -2.50 18.11
C THR A 166 23.44 -2.13 18.97
N SER A 167 23.98 -0.92 18.80
CA SER A 167 25.05 -0.39 19.66
C SER A 167 24.53 0.16 20.99
N LYS A 168 23.21 0.36 21.13
CA LYS A 168 22.57 0.99 22.30
C LYS A 168 21.57 0.07 22.99
N VAL A 169 20.94 -0.83 22.26
CA VAL A 169 19.98 -1.81 22.79
C VAL A 169 20.72 -3.13 23.01
N ALA A 170 20.58 -3.69 24.21
CA ALA A 170 21.24 -4.97 24.55
C ALA A 170 20.62 -6.11 23.73
N ALA A 171 21.46 -7.06 23.32
CA ALA A 171 21.03 -8.14 22.41
C ALA A 171 19.90 -9.00 23.01
N GLU A 172 19.89 -9.22 24.31
CA GLU A 172 18.85 -9.97 25.03
C GLU A 172 17.49 -9.27 25.05
N ASP A 173 17.46 -7.95 24.86
CA ASP A 173 16.23 -7.14 24.81
C ASP A 173 15.66 -7.05 23.38
N ILE A 174 16.46 -7.38 22.35
CA ILE A 174 16.04 -7.37 20.94
C ILE A 174 15.19 -8.63 20.67
N GLY A 175 14.13 -8.49 19.88
CA GLY A 175 13.30 -9.62 19.45
C GLY A 175 11.98 -9.77 20.19
N SER A 176 11.62 -8.81 21.07
CA SER A 176 10.36 -8.80 21.81
C SER A 176 9.65 -7.45 21.65
N ILE A 177 8.33 -7.45 21.59
CA ILE A 177 7.50 -6.24 21.73
C ILE A 177 7.72 -5.60 23.10
N GLY A 178 8.05 -6.41 24.12
CA GLY A 178 8.37 -5.96 25.48
C GLY A 178 9.54 -4.97 25.56
N LEU A 179 10.41 -4.90 24.55
CA LEU A 179 11.43 -3.84 24.42
C LEU A 179 10.82 -2.46 24.55
N LEU A 180 9.65 -2.23 23.98
CA LEU A 180 8.94 -0.94 23.98
C LEU A 180 8.36 -0.54 25.35
N LEU A 181 8.50 -1.42 26.36
CA LEU A 181 8.10 -1.23 27.76
C LEU A 181 9.27 -1.31 28.74
N ASN A 182 10.50 -1.46 28.23
CA ASN A 182 11.67 -1.62 29.07
C ASN A 182 12.15 -0.24 29.59
N GLU A 183 12.04 -0.04 30.90
CA GLU A 183 12.41 1.22 31.59
C GLU A 183 13.88 1.58 31.38
N LYS A 184 14.77 0.61 31.10
CA LYS A 184 16.17 0.83 30.77
C LYS A 184 16.35 1.79 29.58
N TYR A 185 15.35 1.86 28.71
CA TYR A 185 15.36 2.67 27.48
C TYR A 185 14.39 3.87 27.57
N ALA A 186 13.95 4.26 28.75
CA ALA A 186 13.08 5.40 28.94
C ALA A 186 13.64 6.67 28.29
N GLY A 187 12.81 7.40 27.53
CA GLY A 187 13.22 8.59 26.76
C GLY A 187 14.07 8.27 25.52
N LYS A 188 14.22 6.97 25.15
CA LYS A 188 14.95 6.49 23.97
C LYS A 188 14.10 5.65 23.03
N LEU A 189 12.81 5.59 23.29
CA LEU A 189 11.82 4.87 22.50
C LEU A 189 10.90 5.85 21.77
N SER A 190 10.37 5.43 20.64
CA SER A 190 9.34 6.13 19.89
C SER A 190 8.34 5.15 19.31
N THR A 191 7.15 5.63 18.95
CA THR A 191 6.17 4.91 18.11
C THR A 191 5.61 5.90 17.10
N ASN A 192 4.88 5.42 16.07
CA ASN A 192 4.12 6.31 15.22
C ASN A 192 2.93 6.94 15.98
N SER A 193 2.28 7.94 15.37
CA SER A 193 1.13 8.64 15.95
C SER A 193 -0.22 7.97 15.63
N ARG A 194 -0.24 6.91 14.82
CA ARG A 194 -1.47 6.22 14.43
C ARG A 194 -1.87 5.19 15.46
N PHE A 195 -3.13 5.19 15.86
CA PHE A 195 -3.59 4.36 16.97
C PHE A 195 -3.74 2.89 16.57
N GLU A 196 -4.06 2.61 15.31
CA GLU A 196 -4.36 1.26 14.84
C GLU A 196 -3.18 0.32 15.02
N GLU A 197 -2.01 0.73 14.53
CA GLU A 197 -0.79 -0.08 14.64
C GLU A 197 -0.32 -0.19 16.09
N ASN A 198 -0.46 0.88 16.88
CA ASN A 198 -0.05 0.87 18.28
C ASN A 198 -0.92 -0.07 19.12
N ILE A 199 -2.25 -0.02 18.94
CA ILE A 199 -3.20 -0.89 19.65
C ILE A 199 -3.01 -2.33 19.21
N ALA A 200 -2.91 -2.60 17.90
CA ALA A 200 -2.73 -3.96 17.39
C ALA A 200 -1.41 -4.58 17.87
N LEU A 201 -0.29 -3.84 17.82
CA LEU A 201 1.01 -4.33 18.27
C LEU A 201 1.01 -4.61 19.78
N MET A 202 0.48 -3.69 20.59
CA MET A 202 0.36 -3.91 22.04
C MET A 202 -0.68 -4.98 22.37
N GLY A 203 -1.70 -5.16 21.55
CA GLY A 203 -2.68 -6.23 21.66
C GLY A 203 -2.07 -7.63 21.53
N ILE A 204 -1.07 -7.79 20.66
CA ILE A 204 -0.28 -9.02 20.56
C ILE A 204 0.44 -9.29 21.89
N LEU A 205 1.10 -8.28 22.46
CA LEU A 205 1.78 -8.41 23.74
C LEU A 205 0.82 -8.70 24.90
N ALA A 206 -0.33 -8.01 24.92
CA ALA A 206 -1.38 -8.22 25.92
C ALA A 206 -1.91 -9.67 25.88
N ALA A 207 -2.20 -10.19 24.68
CA ALA A 207 -2.64 -11.58 24.52
C ALA A 207 -1.56 -12.59 24.92
N SER A 208 -0.29 -12.28 24.64
CA SER A 208 0.84 -13.09 25.09
C SER A 208 0.92 -13.12 26.62
N ASN A 209 0.79 -11.98 27.30
CA ASN A 209 0.81 -11.86 28.75
C ASN A 209 -0.36 -12.60 29.42
N LEU A 210 -1.54 -12.58 28.79
CA LEU A 210 -2.73 -13.27 29.25
C LEU A 210 -2.77 -14.76 28.87
N GLY A 211 -1.83 -15.23 28.05
CA GLY A 211 -1.78 -16.61 27.56
C GLY A 211 -2.86 -16.94 26.52
N THR A 212 -3.52 -15.93 25.94
CA THR A 212 -4.63 -16.11 24.98
C THR A 212 -4.18 -16.16 23.52
N ILE A 213 -2.92 -15.84 23.22
CA ILE A 213 -2.40 -15.83 21.84
C ILE A 213 -2.41 -17.21 21.18
N ASN A 214 -2.11 -18.26 21.94
CA ASN A 214 -2.13 -19.67 21.52
C ASN A 214 -3.09 -20.51 22.39
N GLY A 215 -3.84 -19.90 23.28
CA GLY A 215 -4.72 -20.52 24.25
C GLY A 215 -6.18 -20.44 23.85
N GLU A 216 -7.03 -20.99 24.72
CA GLU A 216 -8.49 -20.84 24.57
C GLU A 216 -8.89 -19.40 24.86
N ARG A 217 -9.67 -18.84 23.94
CA ARG A 217 -10.27 -17.51 24.07
C ARG A 217 -11.76 -17.63 24.39
N PRO A 218 -12.34 -16.68 25.15
CA PRO A 218 -13.77 -16.71 25.51
C PRO A 218 -14.71 -16.73 24.30
N ASP A 219 -14.28 -16.18 23.15
CA ASP A 219 -15.05 -16.14 21.90
C ASP A 219 -14.88 -17.40 21.02
N GLY A 220 -14.04 -18.36 21.46
CA GLY A 220 -13.75 -19.61 20.74
C GLY A 220 -13.03 -19.42 19.40
N LYS A 221 -12.53 -18.21 19.09
CA LYS A 221 -11.87 -17.90 17.81
C LYS A 221 -10.35 -17.89 17.97
N PRO A 222 -9.61 -18.15 16.89
CA PRO A 222 -8.17 -17.91 16.88
C PRO A 222 -7.85 -16.45 17.22
N PHE A 223 -6.68 -16.23 17.83
CA PHE A 223 -6.21 -14.88 18.11
C PHE A 223 -6.10 -14.05 16.81
N ASN A 224 -6.61 -12.83 16.88
CA ASN A 224 -6.46 -11.80 15.86
C ASN A 224 -6.31 -10.45 16.59
N PRO A 225 -5.21 -9.71 16.41
CA PRO A 225 -4.98 -8.44 17.09
C PRO A 225 -6.03 -7.36 16.75
N TYR A 226 -6.83 -7.55 15.70
CA TYR A 226 -7.95 -6.69 15.33
C TYR A 226 -9.29 -7.15 15.90
N ASN A 227 -9.32 -8.32 16.56
CA ASN A 227 -10.50 -8.84 17.26
C ASN A 227 -10.17 -9.16 18.73
N LEU A 228 -9.74 -8.14 19.46
CA LEU A 228 -9.36 -8.28 20.87
C LEU A 228 -10.60 -8.43 21.75
N THR A 229 -10.54 -9.33 22.72
CA THR A 229 -11.53 -9.45 23.79
C THR A 229 -11.47 -8.26 24.73
N ASP A 230 -12.48 -8.06 25.57
CA ASP A 230 -12.48 -6.96 26.53
C ASP A 230 -11.29 -7.04 27.52
N ALA A 231 -10.89 -8.26 27.92
CA ALA A 231 -9.73 -8.46 28.79
C ALA A 231 -8.41 -8.09 28.07
N GLU A 232 -8.27 -8.49 26.81
CA GLU A 232 -7.10 -8.12 25.99
C GLU A 232 -7.05 -6.61 25.72
N LEU A 233 -8.20 -5.97 25.45
CA LEU A 233 -8.30 -4.51 25.27
C LEU A 233 -7.90 -3.75 26.54
N GLU A 234 -8.37 -4.19 27.70
CA GLU A 234 -8.02 -3.55 28.98
C GLU A 234 -6.54 -3.68 29.29
N GLU A 235 -5.95 -4.89 29.05
CA GLU A 235 -4.51 -5.08 29.23
C GLU A 235 -3.72 -4.24 28.20
N THR A 236 -4.15 -4.19 26.93
CA THR A 236 -3.56 -3.35 25.90
C THR A 236 -3.51 -1.87 26.33
N LYS A 237 -4.61 -1.37 26.88
CA LYS A 237 -4.69 0.00 27.40
C LYS A 237 -3.65 0.25 28.50
N LYS A 238 -3.53 -0.66 29.47
CA LYS A 238 -2.52 -0.56 30.56
C LYS A 238 -1.10 -0.51 30.00
N LEU A 239 -0.80 -1.39 29.05
CA LEU A 239 0.52 -1.44 28.39
C LEU A 239 0.82 -0.15 27.64
N LEU A 240 -0.14 0.40 26.89
CA LEU A 240 0.01 1.66 26.15
C LEU A 240 0.23 2.87 27.07
N ILE A 241 -0.49 2.93 28.22
CA ILE A 241 -0.29 3.97 29.24
C ILE A 241 1.11 3.85 29.88
N ALA A 242 1.57 2.63 30.16
CA ALA A 242 2.94 2.38 30.65
C ALA A 242 3.98 2.80 29.60
N GLN A 243 3.78 2.40 28.35
CA GLN A 243 4.67 2.74 27.24
C GLN A 243 4.79 4.25 27.04
N LYS A 244 3.67 5.00 27.07
CA LYS A 244 3.66 6.44 26.85
C LYS A 244 4.67 7.18 27.75
N LYS A 245 4.82 6.75 29.00
CA LYS A 245 5.77 7.34 29.98
C LYS A 245 7.23 7.11 29.59
N LEU A 246 7.51 6.11 28.76
CA LEU A 246 8.85 5.73 28.32
C LEU A 246 9.21 6.34 26.96
N LEU A 247 8.21 6.80 26.19
CA LEU A 247 8.45 7.39 24.90
C LEU A 247 9.13 8.76 25.01
N MET A 248 10.10 9.02 24.13
CA MET A 248 10.59 10.36 23.87
C MET A 248 9.52 11.18 23.15
N THR A 249 8.89 10.59 22.14
CA THR A 249 7.86 11.20 21.29
C THR A 249 7.12 10.13 20.50
N ARG A 250 6.03 10.54 19.80
CA ARG A 250 5.45 9.80 18.69
C ARG A 250 5.85 10.47 17.38
N TYR A 251 6.45 9.73 16.46
CA TYR A 251 6.81 10.27 15.16
C TYR A 251 5.59 10.36 14.22
N GLN A 252 5.58 11.36 13.34
CA GLN A 252 4.48 11.61 12.41
C GLN A 252 4.73 11.00 11.02
N ASP A 253 6.00 10.99 10.60
CA ASP A 253 6.44 10.53 9.30
C ASP A 253 7.83 9.88 9.39
N TYR A 254 8.25 9.20 8.33
CA TYR A 254 9.52 8.48 8.29
C TYR A 254 10.73 9.42 8.34
N ASP A 255 10.63 10.60 7.77
CA ASP A 255 11.72 11.59 7.85
C ASP A 255 11.97 12.02 9.28
N ALA A 256 10.92 12.16 10.09
CA ALA A 256 11.04 12.45 11.51
C ALA A 256 11.70 11.29 12.26
N LEU A 257 11.25 10.05 12.01
CA LEU A 257 11.84 8.86 12.62
C LEU A 257 13.32 8.72 12.25
N ASP A 258 13.65 8.85 10.97
CA ASP A 258 15.02 8.76 10.47
C ASP A 258 15.93 9.79 11.16
N ARG A 259 15.52 11.04 11.24
CA ARG A 259 16.29 12.10 11.94
C ARG A 259 16.52 11.78 13.40
N LEU A 260 15.50 11.27 14.10
CA LEU A 260 15.56 10.92 15.52
C LEU A 260 16.52 9.74 15.77
N MET A 261 16.45 8.70 14.95
CA MET A 261 17.34 7.53 15.08
C MET A 261 18.78 7.88 14.71
N ARG A 262 18.98 8.53 13.58
CA ARG A 262 20.28 8.94 13.07
C ARG A 262 21.00 9.91 14.01
N GLY A 263 20.25 10.81 14.63
CA GLY A 263 20.76 11.72 15.65
C GLY A 263 20.95 11.10 17.03
N GLY A 264 20.64 9.80 17.23
CA GLY A 264 20.78 9.11 18.52
C GLY A 264 19.79 9.58 19.60
N ALA A 265 18.74 10.33 19.21
CA ALA A 265 17.70 10.77 20.12
C ALA A 265 16.85 9.59 20.58
N ILE A 266 16.52 8.67 19.67
CA ILE A 266 15.85 7.41 19.98
C ILE A 266 16.70 6.22 19.53
N TRP A 267 16.49 5.06 20.16
CA TRP A 267 17.23 3.82 19.91
C TRP A 267 16.38 2.68 19.41
N ALA A 268 15.07 2.74 19.60
CA ALA A 268 14.14 1.75 19.06
C ALA A 268 12.78 2.38 18.75
N ALA A 269 12.18 1.91 17.65
CA ALA A 269 10.82 2.26 17.25
C ALA A 269 10.21 1.18 16.35
N PRO A 270 8.90 0.88 16.47
CA PRO A 270 8.19 0.10 15.48
C PRO A 270 7.97 0.94 14.22
N GLU A 271 8.14 0.29 13.04
CA GLU A 271 8.01 0.94 11.73
C GLU A 271 7.90 -0.08 10.58
N PHE A 272 7.69 0.38 9.34
CA PHE A 272 7.56 -0.45 8.13
C PHE A 272 8.89 -0.72 7.40
N ALA A 273 10.00 -0.76 8.15
CA ALA A 273 11.36 -1.01 7.66
C ALA A 273 11.94 0.06 6.72
N GLU A 274 11.30 1.21 6.52
CA GLU A 274 11.82 2.27 5.66
C GLU A 274 13.05 2.93 6.28
N THR A 275 12.97 3.33 7.54
CA THR A 275 14.11 3.88 8.29
C THR A 275 15.24 2.86 8.43
N TYR A 276 14.92 1.58 8.71
CA TYR A 276 15.90 0.50 8.74
C TYR A 276 16.71 0.41 7.44
N ARG A 277 16.04 0.40 6.29
CA ARG A 277 16.69 0.32 4.98
C ARG A 277 17.60 1.51 4.74
N HIS A 278 17.11 2.73 4.99
CA HIS A 278 17.91 3.93 4.81
C HIS A 278 19.15 3.95 5.72
N LEU A 279 19.00 3.66 7.01
CA LEU A 279 20.12 3.62 7.94
C LEU A 279 21.12 2.52 7.60
N THR A 280 20.66 1.36 7.12
CA THR A 280 21.53 0.27 6.66
C THR A 280 22.39 0.70 5.46
N VAL A 281 21.78 1.40 4.50
CA VAL A 281 22.53 1.96 3.34
C VAL A 281 23.53 3.00 3.82
N MET A 282 23.13 3.94 4.67
CA MET A 282 24.03 4.96 5.24
C MET A 282 25.21 4.33 5.99
N ARG A 283 24.97 3.24 6.74
CA ARG A 283 26.02 2.50 7.43
C ARG A 283 27.04 1.91 6.47
N LYS A 284 26.57 1.29 5.39
CA LYS A 284 27.44 0.73 4.33
C LYS A 284 28.26 1.79 3.61
N GLU A 285 27.71 2.99 3.46
CA GLU A 285 28.41 4.15 2.87
C GLU A 285 29.36 4.88 3.85
N GLY A 286 29.47 4.41 5.08
CA GLY A 286 30.30 5.05 6.12
C GLY A 286 29.76 6.39 6.64
N LYS A 287 28.48 6.68 6.39
CA LYS A 287 27.79 7.90 6.83
C LYS A 287 27.09 7.76 8.19
N LEU A 288 27.09 6.55 8.76
CA LEU A 288 26.54 6.21 10.06
C LEU A 288 27.58 5.36 10.82
N ASP A 289 27.74 5.59 12.12
CA ASP A 289 28.75 4.94 12.97
C ASP A 289 28.22 3.76 13.80
N PHE A 290 26.91 3.43 13.64
CA PHE A 290 26.27 2.32 14.33
C PHE A 290 25.50 1.41 13.36
N ASP A 291 25.24 0.19 13.80
CA ASP A 291 24.44 -0.78 13.06
C ASP A 291 22.99 -0.78 13.55
N VAL A 292 22.07 -1.10 12.66
CA VAL A 292 20.64 -1.24 12.96
C VAL A 292 20.18 -2.65 12.61
N GLN A 293 19.18 -3.12 13.34
CA GLN A 293 18.45 -4.36 13.07
C GLN A 293 16.96 -4.06 13.00
N HIS A 294 16.26 -4.71 12.07
CA HIS A 294 14.81 -4.69 12.02
C HIS A 294 14.27 -6.06 12.45
N VAL A 295 13.51 -6.08 13.53
CA VAL A 295 12.83 -7.28 14.03
C VAL A 295 11.46 -7.34 13.39
N LEU A 296 11.39 -8.00 12.22
CA LEU A 296 10.17 -8.14 11.44
C LEU A 296 9.08 -8.90 12.22
N LYS A 297 9.45 -9.97 12.89
CA LYS A 297 8.56 -10.81 13.69
C LYS A 297 9.12 -10.97 15.11
N PRO A 298 8.68 -10.13 16.07
CA PRO A 298 8.96 -10.35 17.48
C PRO A 298 8.47 -11.72 17.95
N LYS A 299 9.02 -12.21 19.06
CA LYS A 299 8.70 -13.57 19.59
C LYS A 299 7.21 -13.72 19.95
N GLU A 300 6.52 -12.65 20.29
CA GLU A 300 5.08 -12.65 20.59
C GLU A 300 4.23 -12.67 19.30
N GLY A 301 4.79 -12.31 18.16
CA GLY A 301 4.12 -12.15 16.87
C GLY A 301 4.39 -10.78 16.26
N GLY A 302 4.01 -10.58 15.02
CA GLY A 302 4.18 -9.32 14.29
C GLY A 302 2.97 -8.98 13.45
N LEU A 303 2.90 -7.73 13.01
CA LEU A 303 1.89 -7.25 12.07
C LEU A 303 2.45 -7.23 10.66
N GLY A 304 1.60 -7.48 9.66
CA GLY A 304 2.00 -7.47 8.26
C GLY A 304 0.91 -7.01 7.31
N TRP A 305 1.30 -6.81 6.06
CA TRP A 305 0.41 -6.46 4.96
C TRP A 305 0.88 -7.13 3.67
N VAL A 306 -0.07 -7.33 2.77
CA VAL A 306 0.18 -7.76 1.39
C VAL A 306 -0.62 -6.84 0.50
N ASP A 307 0.05 -6.07 -0.34
CA ASP A 307 -0.59 -5.29 -1.39
C ASP A 307 -1.12 -6.22 -2.48
N THR A 308 -2.18 -5.80 -3.13
CA THR A 308 -2.88 -6.64 -4.10
C THR A 308 -3.33 -5.84 -5.31
N TRP A 309 -3.60 -6.57 -6.40
CA TRP A 309 -4.29 -6.09 -7.58
C TRP A 309 -5.70 -6.65 -7.65
N MET A 310 -6.70 -5.79 -7.81
CA MET A 310 -8.11 -6.16 -7.97
C MET A 310 -8.65 -5.60 -9.29
N ILE A 311 -9.57 -6.33 -9.94
CA ILE A 311 -10.21 -5.91 -11.18
C ILE A 311 -11.58 -5.30 -10.85
N SER A 312 -11.83 -4.09 -11.37
CA SER A 312 -13.11 -3.39 -11.17
C SER A 312 -14.30 -4.15 -11.79
N SER A 313 -15.41 -4.15 -11.08
CA SER A 313 -16.66 -4.77 -11.58
C SER A 313 -17.31 -4.02 -12.74
N GLY A 314 -16.94 -2.75 -12.95
CA GLY A 314 -17.47 -1.91 -14.02
C GLY A 314 -16.68 -1.95 -15.33
N SER A 315 -15.58 -2.71 -15.39
CA SER A 315 -14.76 -2.86 -16.60
C SER A 315 -15.45 -3.75 -17.62
N ASP A 316 -15.37 -3.37 -18.88
CA ASP A 316 -15.79 -4.22 -20.00
C ASP A 316 -14.78 -5.37 -20.24
N SER A 317 -15.17 -6.32 -21.09
CA SER A 317 -14.37 -7.52 -21.34
C SER A 317 -12.96 -7.23 -21.88
N GLU A 318 -12.80 -6.19 -22.69
CA GLU A 318 -11.49 -5.80 -23.26
C GLU A 318 -10.56 -5.30 -22.16
N ARG A 319 -11.05 -4.41 -21.27
CA ARG A 319 -10.29 -3.88 -20.15
C ARG A 319 -10.01 -4.95 -19.08
N VAL A 320 -10.92 -5.90 -18.89
CA VAL A 320 -10.66 -7.07 -18.02
C VAL A 320 -9.50 -7.92 -18.56
N GLU A 321 -9.42 -8.13 -19.87
CA GLU A 321 -8.28 -8.84 -20.47
C GLU A 321 -6.98 -8.04 -20.33
N LEU A 322 -7.01 -6.72 -20.53
CA LEU A 322 -5.84 -5.86 -20.32
C LEU A 322 -5.41 -5.86 -18.85
N ALA A 323 -6.34 -5.88 -17.91
CA ALA A 323 -6.06 -5.98 -16.48
C ALA A 323 -5.32 -7.28 -16.12
N HIS A 324 -5.76 -8.42 -16.65
CA HIS A 324 -5.05 -9.70 -16.47
C HIS A 324 -3.66 -9.68 -17.10
N LYS A 325 -3.52 -9.09 -18.31
CA LYS A 325 -2.22 -8.94 -18.98
C LYS A 325 -1.25 -8.07 -18.15
N TRP A 326 -1.76 -6.97 -17.59
CA TRP A 326 -0.95 -6.13 -16.70
C TRP A 326 -0.47 -6.89 -15.46
N ILE A 327 -1.40 -7.55 -14.74
CA ILE A 327 -1.04 -8.36 -13.57
C ILE A 327 -0.02 -9.44 -13.94
N ASN A 328 -0.22 -10.11 -15.07
CA ASN A 328 0.71 -11.12 -15.53
C ASN A 328 2.10 -10.56 -15.83
N GLN A 329 2.19 -9.43 -16.54
CA GLN A 329 3.45 -8.76 -16.81
C GLN A 329 4.11 -8.24 -15.51
N PHE A 330 3.32 -7.70 -14.58
CA PHE A 330 3.80 -7.23 -13.29
C PHE A 330 4.50 -8.34 -12.50
N LEU A 331 4.00 -9.57 -12.56
CA LEU A 331 4.55 -10.75 -11.89
C LEU A 331 5.69 -11.45 -12.65
N THR A 332 6.25 -10.85 -13.70
CA THR A 332 7.52 -11.34 -14.26
C THR A 332 8.64 -11.06 -13.26
N LYS A 333 9.66 -11.92 -13.23
CA LYS A 333 10.80 -11.76 -12.31
C LYS A 333 11.56 -10.46 -12.54
N GLU A 334 11.74 -10.06 -13.79
CA GLU A 334 12.44 -8.84 -14.18
C GLU A 334 11.72 -7.59 -13.67
N ASN A 335 10.42 -7.47 -13.94
CA ASN A 335 9.63 -6.35 -13.45
C ASN A 335 9.56 -6.36 -11.91
N PHE A 336 9.41 -7.53 -11.31
CA PHE A 336 9.28 -7.63 -9.86
C PHE A 336 10.59 -7.31 -9.13
N ALA A 337 11.75 -7.61 -9.72
CA ALA A 337 13.04 -7.17 -9.19
C ALA A 337 13.16 -5.64 -9.18
N GLU A 338 12.60 -4.95 -10.19
CA GLU A 338 12.50 -3.49 -10.19
C GLU A 338 11.54 -2.99 -9.12
N VAL A 339 10.38 -3.65 -8.93
CA VAL A 339 9.41 -3.33 -7.89
C VAL A 339 10.07 -3.35 -6.51
N VAL A 340 10.76 -4.41 -6.12
CA VAL A 340 11.38 -4.51 -4.79
C VAL A 340 12.51 -3.50 -4.61
N ARG A 341 13.25 -3.14 -5.68
CA ARG A 341 14.26 -2.08 -5.61
C ARG A 341 13.65 -0.69 -5.45
N SER A 342 12.56 -0.42 -6.17
CA SER A 342 11.92 0.90 -6.12
C SER A 342 11.15 1.15 -4.83
N THR A 343 10.49 0.11 -4.30
CA THR A 343 9.69 0.20 -3.07
C THR A 343 10.48 -0.12 -1.81
N GLY A 344 11.49 -0.98 -1.92
CA GLY A 344 12.19 -1.56 -0.78
C GLY A 344 11.37 -2.60 -0.01
N TYR A 345 10.21 -3.03 -0.53
CA TYR A 345 9.33 -3.98 0.14
C TYR A 345 9.71 -5.43 -0.17
N GLY A 346 9.20 -6.35 0.64
CA GLY A 346 9.31 -7.77 0.36
C GLY A 346 8.53 -8.15 -0.89
N GLY A 347 9.14 -8.94 -1.77
CA GLY A 347 8.49 -9.42 -2.97
C GLY A 347 7.64 -10.66 -2.70
N THR A 348 6.47 -10.74 -3.32
CA THR A 348 5.70 -11.99 -3.38
C THR A 348 6.20 -12.93 -4.48
N VAL A 349 7.04 -12.44 -5.39
CA VAL A 349 7.72 -13.20 -6.45
C VAL A 349 9.16 -13.47 -6.04
N ASP A 350 9.65 -14.70 -6.27
CA ASP A 350 11.05 -15.05 -6.02
C ASP A 350 11.97 -14.43 -7.07
N VAL A 351 12.64 -13.36 -6.69
CA VAL A 351 13.57 -12.60 -7.54
C VAL A 351 15.01 -12.67 -7.05
N ARG A 352 15.33 -13.58 -6.11
CA ARG A 352 16.67 -13.70 -5.49
C ARG A 352 17.78 -13.84 -6.51
N GLU A 353 17.55 -14.52 -7.62
CA GLU A 353 18.53 -14.71 -8.70
C GLU A 353 18.88 -13.39 -9.44
N LEU A 354 18.03 -12.37 -9.35
CA LEU A 354 18.21 -11.06 -10.00
C LEU A 354 18.70 -9.97 -9.03
N LEU A 355 18.83 -10.32 -7.75
CA LEU A 355 19.25 -9.41 -6.69
C LEU A 355 20.69 -9.70 -6.25
N LYS A 356 21.37 -8.67 -5.74
CA LYS A 356 22.65 -8.84 -5.06
C LYS A 356 22.41 -9.43 -3.66
N PRO A 357 23.39 -10.13 -3.06
CA PRO A 357 23.24 -10.70 -1.72
C PRO A 357 22.75 -9.68 -0.66
N GLU A 358 23.26 -8.48 -0.70
CA GLU A 358 22.86 -7.39 0.22
C GLU A 358 21.43 -6.86 -0.04
N GLU A 359 20.92 -6.97 -1.26
CA GLU A 359 19.54 -6.62 -1.62
C GLU A 359 18.56 -7.70 -1.15
N ILE A 360 18.96 -8.97 -1.19
CA ILE A 360 18.14 -10.10 -0.73
C ILE A 360 17.79 -9.93 0.75
N GLU A 361 18.78 -9.58 1.58
CA GLU A 361 18.57 -9.32 3.00
C GLU A 361 17.74 -8.05 3.22
N LEU A 362 18.13 -6.95 2.53
CA LEU A 362 17.52 -5.63 2.70
C LEU A 362 16.03 -5.61 2.33
N TYR A 363 15.62 -6.42 1.33
CA TYR A 363 14.25 -6.52 0.84
C TYR A 363 13.54 -7.80 1.33
N PHE A 364 14.02 -8.42 2.40
CA PHE A 364 13.40 -9.57 3.06
C PHE A 364 13.06 -10.76 2.13
N GLN A 365 13.82 -10.97 1.06
CA GLN A 365 13.53 -12.02 0.08
C GLN A 365 13.67 -13.44 0.62
N GLU A 366 14.39 -13.64 1.73
CA GLU A 366 14.49 -14.92 2.45
C GLU A 366 13.46 -15.07 3.57
N LYS A 367 12.57 -14.06 3.74
CA LYS A 367 11.59 -13.97 4.81
C LYS A 367 10.15 -14.19 4.35
N SER A 368 9.92 -14.68 3.13
CA SER A 368 8.57 -14.93 2.61
C SER A 368 7.75 -15.85 3.52
N SER A 369 8.37 -16.88 4.09
CA SER A 369 7.72 -17.77 5.07
C SER A 369 7.39 -17.07 6.40
N ASP A 370 8.12 -16.04 6.80
CA ASP A 370 7.79 -15.24 7.99
C ASP A 370 6.53 -14.40 7.74
N ALA A 371 6.34 -13.90 6.51
CA ALA A 371 5.14 -13.15 6.13
C ALA A 371 3.85 -13.93 6.40
N ALA A 372 3.85 -15.23 6.12
CA ALA A 372 2.68 -16.09 6.37
C ALA A 372 2.32 -16.24 7.86
N GLN A 373 3.24 -15.86 8.76
CA GLN A 373 3.07 -15.92 10.21
C GLN A 373 2.76 -14.55 10.84
N LEU A 374 2.73 -13.48 10.03
CA LEU A 374 2.32 -12.16 10.49
C LEU A 374 0.80 -12.07 10.56
N HIS A 375 0.31 -11.32 11.54
CA HIS A 375 -1.09 -10.93 11.59
C HIS A 375 -1.32 -9.82 10.57
N MET A 376 -2.06 -10.12 9.51
CA MET A 376 -2.36 -9.14 8.45
C MET A 376 -3.23 -8.02 8.96
N PHE A 377 -2.98 -6.81 8.46
CA PHE A 377 -3.81 -5.65 8.77
C PHE A 377 -5.26 -5.92 8.44
N ASP A 378 -6.13 -5.54 9.39
CA ASP A 378 -7.58 -5.76 9.34
C ASP A 378 -8.31 -4.58 10.01
N GLN A 379 -9.62 -4.54 9.87
CA GLN A 379 -10.43 -3.58 10.62
C GLN A 379 -10.62 -4.04 12.06
N PRO A 380 -10.50 -3.13 13.03
CA PRO A 380 -10.90 -3.44 14.39
C PRO A 380 -12.35 -3.91 14.46
N SER A 381 -12.61 -5.00 15.16
CA SER A 381 -13.99 -5.50 15.38
C SER A 381 -14.85 -4.54 16.21
N SER A 382 -14.23 -3.62 16.92
CA SER A 382 -14.87 -2.61 17.77
C SER A 382 -14.13 -1.27 17.67
N PRO A 383 -14.26 -0.53 16.54
CA PRO A 383 -13.53 0.72 16.30
C PRO A 383 -13.74 1.76 17.41
N GLU A 384 -14.96 1.90 17.92
CA GLU A 384 -15.29 2.87 18.96
C GLU A 384 -14.59 2.57 20.31
N LYS A 385 -14.33 1.27 20.59
CA LYS A 385 -13.53 0.88 21.77
C LYS A 385 -12.07 1.26 21.58
N TRP A 386 -11.53 1.10 20.38
CA TRP A 386 -10.15 1.48 20.06
C TRP A 386 -9.94 2.98 20.16
N GLU A 387 -10.83 3.79 19.59
CA GLU A 387 -10.79 5.26 19.69
C GLU A 387 -10.85 5.73 21.13
N ARG A 388 -11.70 5.11 21.96
CA ARG A 388 -11.80 5.42 23.39
C ARG A 388 -10.51 5.07 24.14
N ILE A 389 -9.96 3.88 23.90
CA ILE A 389 -8.69 3.47 24.51
C ILE A 389 -7.59 4.45 24.15
N TRP A 390 -7.49 4.83 22.85
CA TRP A 390 -6.48 5.78 22.42
C TRP A 390 -6.66 7.15 23.08
N SER A 391 -7.89 7.65 23.17
CA SER A 391 -8.20 8.89 23.88
C SER A 391 -7.78 8.84 25.35
N ASP A 392 -8.03 7.72 26.04
CA ASP A 392 -7.62 7.54 27.43
C ASP A 392 -6.09 7.48 27.58
N VAL A 393 -5.40 6.84 26.63
CA VAL A 393 -3.93 6.80 26.57
C VAL A 393 -3.36 8.20 26.34
N GLU A 394 -3.95 8.99 25.45
CA GLU A 394 -3.47 10.36 25.21
C GLU A 394 -3.75 11.31 26.40
N ALA A 395 -4.80 11.07 27.16
CA ALA A 395 -5.13 11.85 28.35
C ALA A 395 -4.32 11.49 29.62
N SER A 396 -3.63 10.32 29.65
CA SER A 396 -2.88 9.80 30.80
C SER A 396 -1.51 10.44 31.09
#